data_1772267259827a442dc8ce7931402f74
#
_entry.id   1772267259827a442dc8ce7931402f74
#
_cell.length_a   1.000
_cell.length_b   1.000
_cell.length_c   1.000
_cell.angle_alpha   90.00
_cell.angle_beta   90.00
_cell.angle_gamma   90.00
#
_symmetry.space_group_name_H-M   'P 1'
#
loop_
_entity.id
_entity.type
_entity.pdbx_description
1 polymer ?
#
loop_
_entity_poly.entity_id
_entity_poly.type
_entity_poly.pdbx_seq_one_letter_code
_entity_poly.pdbx_strand_id
1 'polypeptide(L)'
;VTGVQTCALPICEDLWNAYELSWLNPKGKPMVAVGCFRVPVDSPNLIESKSFKLYLNSFNHTRFESLEAVSATMARDLSATAGRPVGVALQALSSSPTASIGSPDGILIDDLDIECDRYQPAPELLTTRPGDIVEETLYSHLLKSNCLVTGQPDWAMVVIRYRGRPIDRAALLRYIVSFRNHNEFHEQCVERIFCDLQAHCQPQALAVHARYTRRGGLDINPFRSTGDYPTPDNTREIRQ
;
A
#
# COMPACT_ATOMS: atom_id res chain seq x y z
N VAL A 1 -7.12 15.41 -12.40
CA VAL A 1 -6.05 15.62 -11.42
C VAL A 1 -6.64 16.45 -10.30
N THR A 2 -7.23 15.80 -9.33
CA THR A 2 -7.67 16.45 -8.09
C THR A 2 -6.45 16.50 -7.19
N GLY A 3 -6.02 17.72 -6.81
CA GLY A 3 -4.94 17.92 -5.87
C GLY A 3 -5.29 17.27 -4.52
N VAL A 4 -4.73 16.10 -4.25
CA VAL A 4 -4.68 15.54 -2.92
C VAL A 4 -3.70 16.43 -2.17
N GLN A 5 -4.17 17.07 -1.11
CA GLN A 5 -3.33 17.86 -0.24
C GLN A 5 -2.43 16.87 0.51
N THR A 6 -1.24 16.62 -0.03
CA THR A 6 -0.24 15.78 0.62
C THR A 6 0.18 16.49 1.91
N CYS A 7 -0.14 15.90 3.05
CA CYS A 7 0.57 16.23 4.27
C CYS A 7 2.08 16.05 3.99
N ALA A 8 2.87 17.08 4.26
CA ALA A 8 4.33 17.00 4.11
C ALA A 8 4.89 16.01 5.15
N LEU A 9 4.96 14.73 4.78
CA LEU A 9 5.35 13.63 5.66
C LEU A 9 6.79 13.22 5.33
N PRO A 10 7.64 13.03 6.33
CA PRO A 10 9.08 12.85 6.11
C PRO A 10 9.48 11.49 5.54
N ILE A 11 8.67 10.43 5.66
CA ILE A 11 8.95 9.10 5.10
C ILE A 11 7.62 8.47 4.66
N CYS A 12 7.32 8.59 3.37
CA CYS A 12 6.11 7.99 2.80
C CYS A 12 6.39 7.48 1.39
N GLU A 13 5.94 6.27 1.12
CA GLU A 13 6.07 5.65 -0.19
C GLU A 13 4.92 4.70 -0.48
N ASP A 14 4.68 4.48 -1.76
CA ASP A 14 3.79 3.43 -2.24
C ASP A 14 4.64 2.30 -2.80
N LEU A 15 4.61 1.14 -2.15
CA LEU A 15 5.33 -0.06 -2.56
C LEU A 15 4.41 -0.92 -3.43
N TRP A 16 4.83 -1.14 -4.68
CA TRP A 16 4.10 -1.97 -5.62
C TRP A 16 4.90 -3.22 -5.95
N ASN A 17 4.26 -4.38 -5.95
CA ASN A 17 4.87 -5.61 -6.43
C ASN A 17 4.17 -6.07 -7.72
N ALA A 18 4.98 -6.42 -8.72
CA ALA A 18 4.53 -7.01 -9.98
C ALA A 18 5.02 -8.45 -10.08
N TYR A 19 4.09 -9.35 -10.38
CA TYR A 19 4.34 -10.80 -10.38
C TYR A 19 4.34 -11.41 -11.78
N GLU A 20 3.91 -10.64 -12.78
CA GLU A 20 3.70 -11.11 -14.17
C GLU A 20 4.57 -10.33 -15.15
N LEU A 21 5.83 -10.02 -14.77
CA LEU A 21 6.76 -9.33 -15.66
C LEU A 21 7.32 -10.29 -16.69
N SER A 22 7.27 -9.89 -17.97
CA SER A 22 7.83 -10.66 -19.06
C SER A 22 8.36 -9.76 -20.17
N TRP A 23 9.39 -10.22 -20.86
CA TRP A 23 9.98 -9.60 -22.06
C TRP A 23 10.68 -10.67 -22.90
N LEU A 24 11.18 -10.31 -24.06
CA LEU A 24 11.98 -11.20 -24.90
C LEU A 24 13.47 -10.91 -24.73
N ASN A 25 14.30 -11.94 -24.63
CA ASN A 25 15.73 -11.80 -24.75
C ASN A 25 16.14 -11.48 -26.21
N PRO A 26 17.42 -11.17 -26.52
CA PRO A 26 17.86 -10.86 -27.89
C PRO A 26 17.51 -11.93 -28.92
N LYS A 27 17.42 -13.20 -28.51
CA LYS A 27 17.07 -14.34 -29.38
C LYS A 27 15.56 -14.56 -29.52
N GLY A 28 14.71 -13.74 -28.87
CA GLY A 28 13.26 -13.86 -28.91
C GLY A 28 12.66 -14.88 -27.96
N LYS A 29 13.46 -15.42 -27.01
CA LYS A 29 12.95 -16.31 -25.96
C LYS A 29 12.33 -15.47 -24.85
N PRO A 30 11.10 -15.80 -24.36
CA PRO A 30 10.51 -15.13 -23.22
C PRO A 30 11.34 -15.26 -21.95
N MET A 31 11.47 -14.16 -21.23
CA MET A 31 12.04 -14.06 -19.90
C MET A 31 10.96 -13.61 -18.94
N VAL A 32 11.05 -14.03 -17.67
CA VAL A 32 10.09 -13.69 -16.62
C VAL A 32 10.81 -13.23 -15.36
N ALA A 33 10.17 -12.32 -14.62
CA ALA A 33 10.68 -11.80 -13.36
C ALA A 33 9.54 -11.39 -12.43
N VAL A 34 9.89 -11.12 -11.17
CA VAL A 34 9.08 -10.33 -10.25
C VAL A 34 9.72 -8.96 -10.09
N GLY A 35 8.92 -7.94 -9.81
CA GLY A 35 9.39 -6.57 -9.64
C GLY A 35 8.84 -5.93 -8.38
N CYS A 36 9.67 -5.08 -7.76
CA CYS A 36 9.31 -4.21 -6.67
C CYS A 36 9.54 -2.76 -7.10
N PHE A 37 8.51 -1.93 -6.98
CA PHE A 37 8.52 -0.53 -7.38
C PHE A 37 8.24 0.33 -6.15
N ARG A 38 9.07 1.35 -5.92
CA ARG A 38 8.91 2.30 -4.81
C ARG A 38 8.62 3.67 -5.39
N VAL A 39 7.40 4.13 -5.17
CA VAL A 39 6.92 5.42 -5.66
C VAL A 39 6.87 6.40 -4.49
N PRO A 40 7.66 7.49 -4.51
CA PRO A 40 7.61 8.49 -3.46
C PRO A 40 6.24 9.18 -3.41
N VAL A 41 5.73 9.43 -2.21
CA VAL A 41 4.42 10.09 -2.00
C VAL A 41 4.45 11.56 -2.46
N ASP A 42 5.61 12.22 -2.39
CA ASP A 42 5.76 13.59 -2.88
C ASP A 42 5.82 13.71 -4.42
N SER A 43 5.51 12.62 -5.13
CA SER A 43 5.38 12.62 -6.59
C SER A 43 4.23 13.53 -7.00
N PRO A 44 4.45 14.50 -7.92
CA PRO A 44 3.39 15.40 -8.39
C PRO A 44 2.29 14.69 -9.15
N ASN A 45 2.55 13.48 -9.68
CA ASN A 45 1.59 12.70 -10.44
C ASN A 45 1.42 11.30 -9.83
N LEU A 46 0.17 10.86 -9.72
CA LEU A 46 -0.16 9.49 -9.35
C LEU A 46 -0.07 8.59 -10.60
N ILE A 47 0.57 7.43 -10.45
CA ILE A 47 0.56 6.38 -11.49
C ILE A 47 -0.74 5.58 -11.34
N GLU A 48 -1.60 5.61 -12.37
CA GLU A 48 -2.87 4.87 -12.36
C GLU A 48 -2.60 3.37 -12.62
N SER A 49 -3.15 2.50 -11.78
CA SER A 49 -2.82 1.07 -11.73
C SER A 49 -3.16 0.30 -13.01
N LYS A 50 -4.26 0.62 -13.69
CA LYS A 50 -4.63 0.00 -14.98
C LYS A 50 -3.65 0.39 -16.09
N SER A 51 -3.29 1.68 -16.15
CA SER A 51 -2.29 2.18 -17.09
C SER A 51 -0.93 1.55 -16.83
N PHE A 52 -0.56 1.36 -15.56
CA PHE A 52 0.67 0.67 -15.19
C PHE A 52 0.67 -0.80 -15.66
N LYS A 53 -0.43 -1.53 -15.49
CA LYS A 53 -0.56 -2.90 -16.01
C LYS A 53 -0.41 -2.96 -17.52
N LEU A 54 -1.01 -2.02 -18.25
CA LEU A 54 -0.88 -1.91 -19.71
C LEU A 54 0.56 -1.58 -20.12
N TYR A 55 1.24 -0.71 -19.39
CA TYR A 55 2.65 -0.40 -19.58
C TYR A 55 3.51 -1.67 -19.39
N LEU A 56 3.35 -2.40 -18.30
CA LEU A 56 4.08 -3.65 -18.06
C LEU A 56 3.80 -4.68 -19.16
N ASN A 57 2.56 -4.78 -19.63
CA ASN A 57 2.18 -5.68 -20.72
C ASN A 57 2.84 -5.32 -22.04
N SER A 58 3.19 -4.05 -22.29
CA SER A 58 3.88 -3.63 -23.51
C SER A 58 5.29 -4.24 -23.68
N PHE A 59 5.89 -4.71 -22.57
CA PHE A 59 7.19 -5.36 -22.57
C PHE A 59 7.15 -6.80 -23.11
N ASN A 60 6.01 -7.49 -23.08
CA ASN A 60 5.88 -8.91 -23.36
C ASN A 60 6.45 -9.34 -24.73
N HIS A 61 6.40 -8.46 -25.73
CA HIS A 61 6.95 -8.71 -27.07
C HIS A 61 8.14 -7.82 -27.41
N THR A 62 8.67 -7.10 -26.44
CA THR A 62 9.82 -6.21 -26.63
C THR A 62 11.11 -6.95 -26.27
N ARG A 63 12.15 -6.79 -27.09
CA ARG A 63 13.47 -7.41 -26.88
C ARG A 63 14.33 -6.51 -26.02
N PHE A 64 14.98 -7.11 -25.01
CA PHE A 64 15.96 -6.45 -24.14
C PHE A 64 17.21 -7.29 -24.01
N GLU A 65 18.36 -6.62 -23.90
CA GLU A 65 19.66 -7.29 -23.76
C GLU A 65 19.83 -7.97 -22.41
N SER A 66 19.24 -7.39 -21.34
CA SER A 66 19.38 -7.90 -19.97
C SER A 66 18.23 -7.47 -19.05
N LEU A 67 18.16 -8.06 -17.87
CA LEU A 67 17.25 -7.66 -16.77
C LEU A 67 17.50 -6.21 -16.35
N GLU A 68 18.76 -5.80 -16.30
CA GLU A 68 19.18 -4.45 -15.91
C GLU A 68 18.69 -3.42 -16.94
N ALA A 69 18.71 -3.75 -18.23
CA ALA A 69 18.18 -2.88 -19.28
C ALA A 69 16.67 -2.69 -19.16
N VAL A 70 15.93 -3.74 -18.80
CA VAL A 70 14.49 -3.66 -18.48
C VAL A 70 14.26 -2.77 -17.27
N SER A 71 14.98 -3.02 -16.18
CA SER A 71 14.87 -2.24 -14.93
C SER A 71 15.16 -0.77 -15.15
N ALA A 72 16.24 -0.44 -15.86
CA ALA A 72 16.62 0.94 -16.18
C ALA A 72 15.57 1.66 -17.03
N THR A 73 14.97 0.95 -18.01
CA THR A 73 13.90 1.48 -18.84
C THR A 73 12.66 1.81 -17.99
N MET A 74 12.23 0.86 -17.15
CA MET A 74 11.08 1.06 -16.26
C MET A 74 11.34 2.22 -15.27
N ALA A 75 12.53 2.29 -14.66
CA ALA A 75 12.88 3.36 -13.73
C ALA A 75 12.82 4.74 -14.39
N ARG A 76 13.37 4.87 -15.60
CA ARG A 76 13.32 6.12 -16.38
C ARG A 76 11.88 6.53 -16.70
N ASP A 77 11.09 5.62 -17.25
CA ASP A 77 9.75 5.92 -17.76
C ASP A 77 8.76 6.23 -16.60
N LEU A 78 8.84 5.45 -15.52
CA LEU A 78 8.01 5.67 -14.34
C LEU A 78 8.41 6.94 -13.60
N SER A 79 9.71 7.24 -13.50
CA SER A 79 10.19 8.50 -12.89
C SER A 79 9.74 9.72 -13.68
N ALA A 80 9.77 9.65 -15.01
CA ALA A 80 9.26 10.72 -15.87
C ALA A 80 7.74 10.92 -15.69
N THR A 81 6.98 9.82 -15.53
CA THR A 81 5.53 9.86 -15.30
C THR A 81 5.19 10.40 -13.92
N ALA A 82 5.85 9.90 -12.88
CA ALA A 82 5.60 10.32 -11.50
C ALA A 82 6.11 11.74 -11.21
N GLY A 83 7.13 12.20 -11.95
CA GLY A 83 7.81 13.47 -11.70
C GLY A 83 8.80 13.43 -10.53
N ARG A 84 9.13 12.23 -10.06
CA ARG A 84 10.11 11.92 -9.00
C ARG A 84 10.83 10.62 -9.32
N PRO A 85 12.04 10.40 -8.80
CA PRO A 85 12.74 9.13 -8.98
C PRO A 85 11.94 7.96 -8.41
N VAL A 86 11.57 7.00 -9.25
CA VAL A 86 10.91 5.76 -8.87
C VAL A 86 11.96 4.66 -8.74
N GLY A 87 12.01 4.01 -7.57
CA GLY A 87 12.86 2.86 -7.35
C GLY A 87 12.30 1.62 -8.07
N VAL A 88 13.14 0.92 -8.85
CA VAL A 88 12.75 -0.31 -9.54
C VAL A 88 13.77 -1.40 -9.24
N ALA A 89 13.32 -2.48 -8.63
CA ALA A 89 14.10 -3.69 -8.38
C ALA A 89 13.43 -4.88 -9.06
N LEU A 90 14.08 -5.45 -10.08
CA LEU A 90 13.63 -6.65 -10.76
C LEU A 90 14.44 -7.85 -10.31
N GLN A 91 13.80 -9.00 -10.20
CA GLN A 91 14.41 -10.23 -9.74
C GLN A 91 13.96 -11.41 -10.59
N ALA A 92 14.93 -12.13 -11.17
CA ALA A 92 14.66 -13.36 -11.88
C ALA A 92 14.15 -14.44 -10.92
N LEU A 93 13.21 -15.27 -11.35
CA LEU A 93 12.60 -16.29 -10.48
C LEU A 93 13.63 -17.34 -9.99
N SER A 94 14.67 -17.61 -10.78
CA SER A 94 15.74 -18.55 -10.41
C SER A 94 16.64 -18.05 -9.28
N SER A 95 16.68 -16.74 -9.04
CA SER A 95 17.52 -16.09 -8.01
C SER A 95 16.69 -15.42 -6.91
N SER A 96 15.36 -15.54 -6.99
CA SER A 96 14.48 -14.96 -5.99
C SER A 96 14.62 -15.70 -4.66
N PRO A 97 14.92 -15.00 -3.56
CA PRO A 97 14.74 -15.58 -2.25
C PRO A 97 13.27 -15.97 -2.07
N THR A 98 13.02 -17.03 -1.32
CA THR A 98 11.65 -17.42 -0.98
C THR A 98 10.97 -16.25 -0.30
N ALA A 99 9.94 -15.68 -0.93
CA ALA A 99 9.17 -14.62 -0.31
C ALA A 99 8.54 -15.14 0.99
N SER A 100 8.82 -14.47 2.10
CA SER A 100 8.21 -14.84 3.37
C SER A 100 6.74 -14.39 3.39
N ILE A 101 5.88 -15.29 3.87
CA ILE A 101 4.51 -14.96 4.28
C ILE A 101 4.53 -14.82 5.78
N GLY A 102 3.99 -13.72 6.30
CA GLY A 102 4.00 -13.44 7.73
C GLY A 102 2.80 -12.62 8.18
N SER A 103 2.71 -12.47 9.48
CA SER A 103 1.76 -11.57 10.12
C SER A 103 2.52 -10.44 10.80
N PRO A 104 1.93 -9.25 10.95
CA PRO A 104 2.54 -8.18 11.73
C PRO A 104 2.80 -8.61 13.18
N ASP A 105 3.90 -8.12 13.75
CA ASP A 105 4.10 -8.17 15.20
C ASP A 105 3.22 -7.09 15.84
N GLY A 106 2.02 -7.51 16.29
CA GLY A 106 1.01 -6.61 16.80
C GLY A 106 -0.25 -7.32 17.29
N ILE A 107 -1.25 -6.53 17.61
CA ILE A 107 -2.53 -7.00 18.16
C ILE A 107 -3.55 -7.02 17.03
N LEU A 108 -4.04 -8.22 16.70
CA LEU A 108 -5.18 -8.39 15.80
C LEU A 108 -6.46 -7.92 16.51
N ILE A 109 -7.24 -7.09 15.82
CA ILE A 109 -8.49 -6.53 16.38
C ILE A 109 -9.75 -7.12 15.74
N ASP A 110 -9.63 -8.05 14.82
CA ASP A 110 -10.75 -8.61 14.05
C ASP A 110 -11.74 -9.43 14.89
N ASP A 111 -11.25 -10.06 15.98
CA ASP A 111 -12.06 -10.92 16.84
C ASP A 111 -12.92 -10.15 17.87
N LEU A 112 -12.88 -8.82 17.83
CA LEU A 112 -13.71 -8.01 18.71
C LEU A 112 -15.20 -8.14 18.32
N ASP A 113 -16.04 -8.49 19.29
CA ASP A 113 -17.48 -8.53 19.11
C ASP A 113 -18.05 -7.10 19.09
N ILE A 114 -18.32 -6.60 17.87
CA ILE A 114 -18.81 -5.24 17.64
C ILE A 114 -20.03 -5.23 16.71
N GLU A 115 -20.92 -4.28 16.94
CA GLU A 115 -21.96 -3.95 15.97
C GLU A 115 -21.46 -2.88 14.99
N CYS A 116 -21.78 -3.04 13.69
CA CYS A 116 -21.43 -2.12 12.62
C CYS A 116 -22.67 -1.73 11.82
N ASP A 117 -22.91 -0.44 11.69
CA ASP A 117 -24.03 0.12 10.92
C ASP A 117 -23.59 1.19 9.90
N ARG A 118 -22.30 1.48 9.83
CA ARG A 118 -21.68 2.48 8.96
C ARG A 118 -20.77 1.82 7.93
N TYR A 119 -21.00 2.10 6.64
CA TYR A 119 -20.26 1.54 5.51
C TYR A 119 -19.76 2.61 4.52
N GLN A 120 -19.67 3.85 5.00
CA GLN A 120 -18.94 4.98 4.39
C GLN A 120 -17.98 5.53 5.44
N PRO A 121 -16.79 6.04 5.05
CA PRO A 121 -15.79 6.54 6.01
C PRO A 121 -16.41 7.43 7.08
N ALA A 122 -16.22 7.04 8.33
CA ALA A 122 -16.83 7.67 9.50
C ALA A 122 -15.75 8.02 10.54
N PRO A 123 -14.91 9.05 10.29
CA PRO A 123 -13.78 9.39 11.16
C PRO A 123 -14.22 9.80 12.56
N GLU A 124 -15.47 10.27 12.75
CA GLU A 124 -16.06 10.58 14.04
C GLU A 124 -16.19 9.38 14.97
N LEU A 125 -16.04 8.15 14.46
CA LEU A 125 -15.99 6.94 15.29
C LEU A 125 -14.66 6.81 16.04
N LEU A 126 -13.57 7.41 15.53
CA LEU A 126 -12.25 7.32 16.12
C LEU A 126 -12.19 8.03 17.45
N THR A 127 -11.71 7.34 18.48
CA THR A 127 -11.56 7.88 19.82
C THR A 127 -10.40 7.20 20.55
N THR A 128 -9.91 7.85 21.61
CA THR A 128 -8.90 7.30 22.50
C THR A 128 -9.52 7.03 23.88
N ARG A 129 -8.94 6.08 24.59
CA ARG A 129 -9.29 5.81 25.99
C ARG A 129 -8.39 6.61 26.93
N PRO A 130 -8.87 6.97 28.12
CA PRO A 130 -8.01 7.49 29.19
C PRO A 130 -6.91 6.46 29.52
N GLY A 131 -5.71 6.95 29.78
CA GLY A 131 -4.57 6.11 30.16
C GLY A 131 -3.25 6.79 29.83
N ASP A 132 -2.16 6.12 30.23
CA ASP A 132 -0.80 6.54 29.91
C ASP A 132 -0.51 6.41 28.42
N ILE A 133 0.52 7.09 27.95
CA ILE A 133 1.02 6.96 26.59
C ILE A 133 1.54 5.53 26.38
N VAL A 134 1.05 4.88 25.33
CA VAL A 134 1.49 3.56 24.90
C VAL A 134 2.20 3.64 23.54
N GLU A 135 3.03 2.66 23.26
CA GLU A 135 3.47 2.36 21.90
C GLU A 135 2.98 0.96 21.57
N GLU A 136 2.10 0.87 20.57
CA GLU A 136 1.53 -0.41 20.14
C GLU A 136 1.30 -0.46 18.63
N THR A 137 1.22 -1.69 18.12
CA THR A 137 0.84 -1.98 16.74
C THR A 137 -0.50 -2.71 16.77
N LEU A 138 -1.50 -2.15 16.09
CA LEU A 138 -2.81 -2.74 15.87
C LEU A 138 -2.94 -3.12 14.38
N TYR A 139 -3.57 -4.25 14.08
CA TYR A 139 -3.84 -4.60 12.69
C TYR A 139 -5.18 -5.28 12.51
N SER A 140 -5.71 -5.18 11.27
CA SER A 140 -6.97 -5.77 10.88
C SER A 140 -6.91 -6.27 9.43
N HIS A 141 -7.53 -7.41 9.16
CA HIS A 141 -7.73 -7.94 7.80
C HIS A 141 -9.07 -7.49 7.18
N LEU A 142 -9.86 -6.69 7.89
CA LEU A 142 -11.22 -6.32 7.50
C LEU A 142 -11.30 -5.05 6.65
N LEU A 143 -10.16 -4.40 6.36
CA LEU A 143 -10.17 -3.26 5.43
C LEU A 143 -10.63 -3.73 4.06
N LYS A 144 -11.70 -3.11 3.57
CA LYS A 144 -12.25 -3.31 2.24
C LYS A 144 -12.73 -1.96 1.71
N SER A 145 -12.24 -1.59 0.55
CA SER A 145 -12.74 -0.47 -0.24
C SER A 145 -13.14 -0.97 -1.63
N ASN A 146 -13.44 -0.06 -2.55
CA ASN A 146 -13.70 -0.39 -3.93
C ASN A 146 -12.83 0.46 -4.84
N CYS A 147 -12.44 -0.11 -5.96
CA CYS A 147 -11.76 0.61 -7.02
C CYS A 147 -12.61 1.79 -7.51
N LEU A 148 -12.04 2.99 -7.55
CA LEU A 148 -12.73 4.19 -8.02
C LEU A 148 -13.24 4.07 -9.47
N VAL A 149 -12.50 3.31 -10.32
CA VAL A 149 -12.81 3.20 -11.75
C VAL A 149 -13.79 2.06 -12.06
N THR A 150 -13.61 0.89 -11.42
CA THR A 150 -14.35 -0.33 -11.78
C THR A 150 -15.41 -0.74 -10.76
N GLY A 151 -15.38 -0.16 -9.55
CA GLY A 151 -16.25 -0.59 -8.45
C GLY A 151 -15.92 -1.97 -7.88
N GLN A 152 -14.86 -2.63 -8.37
CA GLN A 152 -14.43 -3.94 -7.85
C GLN A 152 -13.87 -3.80 -6.43
N PRO A 153 -14.06 -4.82 -5.56
CA PRO A 153 -13.55 -4.77 -4.20
C PRO A 153 -12.03 -4.82 -4.15
N ASP A 154 -11.46 -3.99 -3.30
CA ASP A 154 -10.05 -3.94 -2.94
C ASP A 154 -9.91 -4.32 -1.47
N TRP A 155 -9.42 -5.53 -1.21
CA TRP A 155 -9.23 -6.09 0.13
C TRP A 155 -7.82 -5.83 0.62
N ALA A 156 -7.68 -5.48 1.90
CA ALA A 156 -6.38 -5.28 2.49
C ALA A 156 -6.29 -5.72 3.96
N MET A 157 -5.08 -6.03 4.39
CA MET A 157 -4.69 -5.92 5.78
C MET A 157 -4.21 -4.49 6.01
N VAL A 158 -4.65 -3.84 7.08
CA VAL A 158 -4.14 -2.55 7.54
C VAL A 158 -3.41 -2.71 8.86
N VAL A 159 -2.24 -2.08 8.97
CA VAL A 159 -1.39 -2.06 10.15
C VAL A 159 -1.23 -0.61 10.60
N ILE A 160 -1.47 -0.37 11.89
CA ILE A 160 -1.41 0.96 12.51
C ILE A 160 -0.45 0.85 13.68
N ARG A 161 0.74 1.43 13.56
CA ARG A 161 1.70 1.55 14.64
C ARG A 161 1.70 2.98 15.14
N TYR A 162 1.59 3.16 16.45
CA TYR A 162 1.52 4.50 17.01
C TYR A 162 2.12 4.58 18.41
N ARG A 163 2.49 5.79 18.80
CA ARG A 163 2.78 6.19 20.18
C ARG A 163 1.86 7.31 20.57
N GLY A 164 1.02 7.12 21.59
CA GLY A 164 0.01 8.09 21.99
C GLY A 164 -0.91 7.55 23.07
N ARG A 165 -2.01 8.26 23.33
CA ARG A 165 -3.08 7.72 24.16
C ARG A 165 -3.65 6.44 23.55
N PRO A 166 -4.03 5.43 24.36
CA PRO A 166 -4.58 4.19 23.83
C PRO A 166 -5.78 4.44 22.91
N ILE A 167 -5.68 4.02 21.64
CA ILE A 167 -6.81 4.08 20.71
C ILE A 167 -7.87 3.08 21.17
N ASP A 168 -9.15 3.45 21.16
CA ASP A 168 -10.22 2.49 21.41
C ASP A 168 -10.31 1.51 20.24
N ARG A 169 -9.98 0.24 20.52
CA ARG A 169 -9.85 -0.80 19.47
C ARG A 169 -11.18 -1.13 18.82
N ALA A 170 -12.29 -1.09 19.57
CA ALA A 170 -13.63 -1.33 19.00
C ALA A 170 -14.05 -0.18 18.09
N ALA A 171 -13.77 1.06 18.50
CA ALA A 171 -13.99 2.25 17.68
C ALA A 171 -13.13 2.24 16.41
N LEU A 172 -11.84 1.86 16.52
CA LEU A 172 -10.95 1.70 15.38
C LEU A 172 -11.45 0.64 14.40
N LEU A 173 -11.90 -0.50 14.91
CA LEU A 173 -12.42 -1.57 14.05
C LEU A 173 -13.69 -1.13 13.31
N ARG A 174 -14.64 -0.45 13.98
CA ARG A 174 -15.81 0.14 13.32
C ARG A 174 -15.41 1.13 12.23
N TYR A 175 -14.42 1.97 12.50
CA TYR A 175 -13.89 2.91 11.51
C TYR A 175 -13.29 2.18 10.29
N ILE A 176 -12.47 1.15 10.48
CA ILE A 176 -11.91 0.34 9.38
C ILE A 176 -13.04 -0.29 8.56
N VAL A 177 -14.05 -0.87 9.21
CA VAL A 177 -15.21 -1.47 8.54
C VAL A 177 -16.03 -0.45 7.75
N SER A 178 -16.02 0.82 8.16
CA SER A 178 -16.79 1.88 7.49
C SER A 178 -16.34 2.15 6.05
N PHE A 179 -15.13 1.73 5.64
CA PHE A 179 -14.66 1.84 4.26
C PHE A 179 -15.35 0.89 3.27
N ARG A 180 -16.19 -0.02 3.73
CA ARG A 180 -16.71 -1.15 2.96
C ARG A 180 -17.42 -0.79 1.65
N ASN A 181 -18.07 0.37 1.57
CA ASN A 181 -18.72 0.88 0.35
C ASN A 181 -18.03 2.13 -0.21
N HIS A 182 -16.83 2.44 0.25
CA HIS A 182 -16.08 3.60 -0.20
C HIS A 182 -15.29 3.30 -1.48
N ASN A 183 -15.32 4.22 -2.44
CA ASN A 183 -14.59 4.12 -3.70
C ASN A 183 -13.43 5.12 -3.70
N GLU A 184 -12.21 4.62 -3.68
CA GLU A 184 -10.99 5.45 -3.67
C GLU A 184 -9.80 4.63 -4.18
N PHE A 185 -8.70 5.28 -4.55
CA PHE A 185 -7.44 4.59 -4.81
C PHE A 185 -6.82 4.09 -3.49
N HIS A 186 -6.02 3.01 -3.58
CA HIS A 186 -5.37 2.40 -2.41
C HIS A 186 -4.55 3.42 -1.62
N GLU A 187 -3.78 4.25 -2.33
CA GLU A 187 -2.89 5.26 -1.78
C GLU A 187 -3.67 6.33 -1.01
N GLN A 188 -4.76 6.81 -1.60
CA GLN A 188 -5.64 7.81 -1.00
C GLN A 188 -6.38 7.25 0.22
N CYS A 189 -6.80 5.97 0.16
CA CYS A 189 -7.47 5.29 1.25
C CYS A 189 -6.55 5.22 2.50
N VAL A 190 -5.28 4.85 2.32
CA VAL A 190 -4.31 4.80 3.42
C VAL A 190 -3.97 6.19 3.94
N GLU A 191 -3.85 7.17 3.06
CA GLU A 191 -3.62 8.56 3.46
C GLU A 191 -4.78 9.13 4.27
N ARG A 192 -6.02 8.83 3.87
CA ARG A 192 -7.22 9.18 4.63
C ARG A 192 -7.19 8.56 6.03
N ILE A 193 -6.91 7.26 6.15
CA ILE A 193 -6.80 6.59 7.45
C ILE A 193 -5.72 7.26 8.32
N PHE A 194 -4.58 7.59 7.72
CA PHE A 194 -3.52 8.30 8.43
C PHE A 194 -3.96 9.67 8.92
N CYS A 195 -4.56 10.50 8.06
CA CYS A 195 -5.02 11.84 8.41
C CYS A 195 -6.14 11.81 9.45
N ASP A 196 -7.10 10.89 9.32
CA ASP A 196 -8.20 10.74 10.26
C ASP A 196 -7.71 10.35 11.66
N LEU A 197 -6.74 9.41 11.74
CA LEU A 197 -6.09 9.03 13.00
C LEU A 197 -5.32 10.19 13.62
N GLN A 198 -4.60 10.98 12.82
CA GLN A 198 -3.91 12.19 13.29
C GLN A 198 -4.91 13.22 13.86
N ALA A 199 -6.01 13.44 13.17
CA ALA A 199 -7.00 14.44 13.57
C ALA A 199 -7.76 14.03 14.85
N HIS A 200 -8.19 12.77 14.94
CA HIS A 200 -9.10 12.31 15.99
C HIS A 200 -8.41 11.66 17.18
N CYS A 201 -7.26 11.00 16.98
CA CYS A 201 -6.52 10.33 18.04
C CYS A 201 -5.28 11.10 18.50
N GLN A 202 -4.77 12.02 17.69
CA GLN A 202 -3.63 12.91 17.98
C GLN A 202 -2.40 12.17 18.55
N PRO A 203 -1.93 11.08 17.92
CA PRO A 203 -0.77 10.37 18.41
C PRO A 203 0.50 11.22 18.28
N GLN A 204 1.48 10.99 19.14
CA GLN A 204 2.80 11.63 19.08
C GLN A 204 3.64 11.13 17.90
N ALA A 205 3.44 9.85 17.53
CA ALA A 205 4.03 9.20 16.37
C ALA A 205 3.00 8.25 15.77
N LEU A 206 2.94 8.17 14.44
CA LEU A 206 2.00 7.32 13.71
C LEU A 206 2.63 6.77 12.44
N ALA A 207 2.38 5.50 12.18
CA ALA A 207 2.55 4.90 10.87
C ALA A 207 1.30 4.08 10.49
N VAL A 208 0.86 4.21 9.26
CA VAL A 208 -0.21 3.43 8.66
C VAL A 208 0.32 2.75 7.42
N HIS A 209 0.16 1.45 7.34
CA HIS A 209 0.57 0.63 6.22
C HIS A 209 -0.57 -0.31 5.83
N ALA A 210 -0.87 -0.42 4.54
CA ALA A 210 -1.82 -1.41 4.06
C ALA A 210 -1.15 -2.39 3.08
N ARG A 211 -1.59 -3.65 3.14
CA ARG A 211 -1.18 -4.72 2.22
C ARG A 211 -2.42 -5.16 1.46
N TYR A 212 -2.56 -4.64 0.23
CA TYR A 212 -3.70 -4.97 -0.63
C TYR A 212 -3.49 -6.30 -1.35
N THR A 213 -4.56 -7.04 -1.52
CA THR A 213 -4.53 -8.30 -2.29
C THR A 213 -4.23 -8.03 -3.77
N ARG A 214 -3.53 -8.96 -4.41
CA ARG A 214 -3.21 -8.86 -5.84
C ARG A 214 -4.45 -8.76 -6.72
N ARG A 215 -4.36 -7.90 -7.73
CA ARG A 215 -5.33 -7.82 -8.80
C ARG A 215 -4.63 -7.52 -10.13
N GLY A 216 -4.77 -8.45 -11.10
CA GLY A 216 -4.11 -8.31 -12.41
C GLY A 216 -2.59 -8.28 -12.30
N GLY A 217 -2.00 -9.18 -11.49
CA GLY A 217 -0.55 -9.32 -11.34
C GLY A 217 0.15 -8.25 -10.53
N LEU A 218 -0.59 -7.28 -9.92
CA LEU A 218 -0.04 -6.24 -9.06
C LEU A 218 -0.66 -6.27 -7.67
N ASP A 219 0.12 -6.04 -6.63
CA ASP A 219 -0.34 -5.53 -5.35
C ASP A 219 0.24 -4.13 -5.09
N ILE A 220 -0.49 -3.32 -4.33
CA ILE A 220 -0.14 -1.93 -4.01
C ILE A 220 -0.20 -1.81 -2.50
N ASN A 221 0.89 -1.36 -1.89
CA ASN A 221 1.07 -1.35 -0.43
C ASN A 221 1.50 0.04 0.03
N PRO A 222 0.56 0.97 0.22
CA PRO A 222 0.89 2.32 0.64
C PRO A 222 1.37 2.35 2.09
N PHE A 223 2.34 3.21 2.36
CA PHE A 223 2.88 3.50 3.68
C PHE A 223 2.90 5.00 3.95
N ARG A 224 2.39 5.40 5.11
CA ARG A 224 2.38 6.79 5.61
C ARG A 224 2.90 6.82 7.03
N SER A 225 3.79 7.76 7.35
CA SER A 225 4.42 7.87 8.68
C SER A 225 4.70 9.33 9.03
N THR A 226 4.68 9.64 10.32
CA THR A 226 5.20 10.91 10.87
C THR A 226 6.72 11.01 10.82
N GLY A 227 7.43 9.94 10.39
CA GLY A 227 8.89 9.88 10.29
C GLY A 227 9.58 9.15 11.45
N ASP A 228 8.84 8.80 12.50
CA ASP A 228 9.38 8.09 13.66
C ASP A 228 9.54 6.57 13.42
N TYR A 229 8.84 6.04 12.41
CA TYR A 229 8.86 4.63 12.08
C TYR A 229 9.45 4.40 10.69
N PRO A 230 10.35 3.40 10.55
CA PRO A 230 10.92 3.04 9.26
C PRO A 230 9.87 2.44 8.33
N THR A 231 10.13 2.52 7.04
CA THR A 231 9.36 1.77 6.04
C THR A 231 9.34 0.28 6.40
N PRO A 232 8.16 -0.38 6.39
CA PRO A 232 8.07 -1.80 6.67
C PRO A 232 8.81 -2.62 5.59
N ASP A 233 9.24 -3.81 5.97
CA ASP A 233 9.77 -4.77 5.00
C ASP A 233 8.69 -5.19 3.99
N ASN A 234 9.08 -5.93 2.96
CA ASN A 234 8.18 -6.42 1.93
C ASN A 234 7.62 -7.83 2.22
N THR A 235 7.49 -8.20 3.50
CA THR A 235 6.83 -9.44 3.90
C THR A 235 5.38 -9.43 3.45
N ARG A 236 4.96 -10.49 2.75
CA ARG A 236 3.60 -10.63 2.22
C ARG A 236 2.65 -11.18 3.27
N GLU A 237 1.41 -10.77 3.22
CA GLU A 237 0.35 -11.43 3.97
C GLU A 237 -0.24 -12.61 3.19
N ILE A 238 -0.97 -13.50 3.85
CA ILE A 238 -1.43 -14.78 3.28
C ILE A 238 -2.35 -14.63 2.05
N ARG A 239 -3.00 -13.47 1.87
CA ARG A 239 -3.90 -13.21 0.73
C ARG A 239 -3.21 -12.52 -0.46
N GLN A 240 -1.93 -12.17 -0.36
CA GLN A 240 -1.16 -11.51 -1.44
C GLN A 240 -0.53 -12.49 -2.42
#